data_31a771bda66d6979032be93c4554bd37
#
_entry.id   31a771bda66d6979032be93c4554bd37
#
_cell.length_a   1.000
_cell.length_b   1.000
_cell.length_c   1.000
_cell.angle_alpha   90.00
_cell.angle_beta   90.00
_cell.angle_gamma   90.00
#
_symmetry.space_group_name_H-M   'P 1'
#
loop_
_entity.id
_entity.type
_entity.pdbx_description
1 polymer ?
#
loop_
_entity_poly.entity_id
_entity_poly.type
_entity_poly.pdbx_seq_one_letter_code
_entity_poly.pdbx_strand_id
1 'polypeptide(L)'
;TATKILNVCFAYTARDEIRHSVRTIASIREEGAISKGEISERMITQNLYVSGSGQPVDILVRTSGHQRLSDFLLWQCSSDCKVVFIDVLWPNFKTTRLLMIIFNWSFEQATAFHRYRLFVDSNSRMPVNVHTLPPSPAFAVVSKASTNK
;
A
#
# COMPACT_ATOMS: atom_id res chain seq x y z
N THR A 1 -14.95 10.65 -17.05
CA THR A 1 -15.66 9.53 -16.35
C THR A 1 -14.59 8.66 -15.71
N ALA A 2 -14.58 8.59 -14.38
CA ALA A 2 -13.63 7.73 -13.66
C ALA A 2 -13.95 6.27 -13.99
N THR A 3 -13.01 5.55 -14.62
CA THR A 3 -13.16 4.14 -14.95
C THR A 3 -12.81 3.32 -13.71
N LYS A 4 -13.75 2.53 -13.21
CA LYS A 4 -13.49 1.56 -12.14
C LYS A 4 -12.89 0.30 -12.76
N ILE A 5 -11.78 -0.19 -12.20
CA ILE A 5 -11.06 -1.36 -12.70
C ILE A 5 -11.13 -2.46 -11.65
N LEU A 6 -11.50 -3.68 -12.07
CA LEU A 6 -11.41 -4.88 -11.27
C LEU A 6 -10.27 -5.75 -11.83
N ASN A 7 -9.22 -5.94 -11.05
CA ASN A 7 -8.13 -6.86 -11.38
C ASN A 7 -8.34 -8.20 -10.66
N VAL A 8 -8.31 -9.30 -11.40
CA VAL A 8 -8.36 -10.66 -10.86
C VAL A 8 -7.00 -11.30 -11.05
N CYS A 9 -6.30 -11.56 -9.94
CA CYS A 9 -4.93 -12.08 -9.96
C CYS A 9 -4.93 -13.61 -9.88
N PHE A 10 -4.56 -14.28 -10.98
CA PHE A 10 -4.32 -15.73 -11.05
C PHE A 10 -2.83 -16.00 -11.17
N ALA A 11 -2.32 -16.98 -10.41
CA ALA A 11 -0.90 -17.35 -10.40
C ALA A 11 0.04 -16.15 -10.22
N TYR A 12 -0.41 -15.12 -9.50
CA TYR A 12 0.31 -13.89 -9.26
C TYR A 12 1.29 -14.05 -8.10
N THR A 13 2.51 -13.51 -8.27
CA THR A 13 3.46 -13.28 -7.18
C THR A 13 4.09 -11.90 -7.32
N ALA A 14 4.26 -11.19 -6.20
CA ALA A 14 4.87 -9.87 -6.20
C ALA A 14 6.32 -9.90 -6.72
N ARG A 15 7.06 -10.97 -6.41
CA ARG A 15 8.43 -11.15 -6.92
C ARG A 15 8.49 -11.27 -8.45
N ASP A 16 7.51 -11.94 -9.06
CA ASP A 16 7.45 -12.04 -10.52
C ASP A 16 7.13 -10.69 -11.15
N GLU A 17 6.18 -9.97 -10.57
CA GLU A 17 5.81 -8.63 -11.00
C GLU A 17 6.98 -7.63 -10.90
N ILE A 18 7.69 -7.62 -9.78
CA ILE A 18 8.88 -6.76 -9.59
C ILE A 18 9.97 -7.15 -10.60
N ARG A 19 10.22 -8.46 -10.79
CA ARG A 19 11.16 -8.94 -11.78
C ARG A 19 10.82 -8.47 -13.19
N HIS A 20 9.54 -8.52 -13.57
CA HIS A 20 9.06 -8.00 -14.84
C HIS A 20 9.37 -6.51 -14.99
N SER A 21 8.99 -5.70 -14.00
CA SER A 21 9.26 -4.26 -14.01
C SER A 21 10.75 -3.95 -14.17
N VAL A 22 11.63 -4.61 -13.40
CA VAL A 22 13.09 -4.42 -13.49
C VAL A 22 13.62 -4.79 -14.86
N ARG A 23 13.17 -5.91 -15.47
CA ARG A 23 13.57 -6.32 -16.81
C ARG A 23 13.13 -5.32 -17.86
N THR A 24 11.90 -4.82 -17.78
CA THR A 24 11.39 -3.80 -18.70
C THR A 24 12.25 -2.54 -18.64
N ILE A 25 12.59 -2.06 -17.45
CA ILE A 25 13.46 -0.89 -17.27
C ILE A 25 14.86 -1.16 -17.80
N ALA A 26 15.41 -2.36 -17.62
CA ALA A 26 16.71 -2.74 -18.14
C ALA A 26 16.72 -2.69 -19.68
N SER A 27 15.70 -3.23 -20.35
CA SER A 27 15.57 -3.16 -21.83
C SER A 27 15.48 -1.71 -22.33
N ILE A 28 14.67 -0.87 -21.69
CA ILE A 28 14.54 0.55 -22.02
C ILE A 28 15.91 1.27 -21.92
N ARG A 29 16.70 0.89 -20.91
CA ARG A 29 18.06 1.43 -20.74
C ARG A 29 19.03 0.92 -21.81
N GLU A 30 18.98 -0.36 -22.18
CA GLU A 30 19.81 -0.95 -23.24
C GLU A 30 19.53 -0.29 -24.60
N GLU A 31 18.29 0.13 -24.84
CA GLU A 31 17.89 0.91 -26.02
C GLU A 31 18.37 2.37 -25.96
N GLY A 32 19.00 2.80 -24.86
CA GLY A 32 19.54 4.15 -24.70
C GLY A 32 18.49 5.22 -24.38
N ALA A 33 17.24 4.83 -24.11
CA ALA A 33 16.16 5.78 -23.84
C ALA A 33 16.24 6.42 -22.44
N ILE A 34 16.98 5.81 -21.49
CA ILE A 34 17.20 6.33 -20.14
C ILE A 34 18.64 6.11 -19.68
N SER A 35 19.14 7.03 -18.84
CA SER A 35 20.44 6.91 -18.19
C SER A 35 20.33 6.16 -16.86
N LYS A 36 21.48 5.69 -16.30
CA LYS A 36 21.50 4.98 -15.01
C LYS A 36 20.93 5.84 -13.85
N GLY A 37 21.14 7.15 -13.88
CA GLY A 37 20.69 8.07 -12.83
C GLY A 37 19.19 8.38 -12.86
N GLU A 38 18.50 8.02 -13.94
CA GLU A 38 17.06 8.26 -14.10
C GLU A 38 16.17 7.13 -13.59
N ILE A 39 16.78 5.97 -13.24
CA ILE A 39 16.04 4.85 -12.67
C ILE A 39 15.53 5.23 -11.29
N SER A 40 14.21 5.19 -11.10
CA SER A 40 13.52 5.59 -9.88
C SER A 40 12.46 4.59 -9.46
N GLU A 41 12.04 4.64 -8.19
CA GLU A 41 10.91 3.83 -7.67
C GLU A 41 9.62 4.05 -8.47
N ARG A 42 9.42 5.29 -8.94
CA ARG A 42 8.28 5.63 -9.80
C ARG A 42 8.28 4.82 -11.10
N MET A 43 9.44 4.63 -11.72
CA MET A 43 9.55 3.81 -12.94
C MET A 43 9.24 2.35 -12.65
N ILE A 44 9.69 1.82 -11.49
CA ILE A 44 9.34 0.46 -11.08
C ILE A 44 7.83 0.35 -10.94
N THR A 45 7.21 1.27 -10.21
CA THR A 45 5.76 1.29 -9.98
C THR A 45 4.96 1.34 -11.28
N GLN A 46 5.39 2.16 -12.25
CA GLN A 46 4.69 2.32 -13.54
C GLN A 46 4.75 1.07 -14.44
N ASN A 47 5.74 0.19 -14.21
CA ASN A 47 5.93 -1.03 -14.99
C ASN A 47 5.43 -2.30 -14.27
N LEU A 48 4.70 -2.17 -13.16
CA LEU A 48 4.05 -3.28 -12.48
C LEU A 48 2.75 -3.68 -13.20
N TYR A 49 2.33 -4.95 -13.08
CA TYR A 49 1.13 -5.46 -13.74
C TYR A 49 -0.15 -4.80 -13.20
N VAL A 50 -0.24 -4.62 -11.89
CA VAL A 50 -1.46 -4.15 -11.20
C VAL A 50 -1.49 -2.63 -11.07
N SER A 51 -0.36 -1.96 -11.18
CA SER A 51 -0.22 -0.52 -10.97
C SER A 51 -0.47 0.35 -12.20
N GLY A 52 -1.28 -0.07 -13.15
CA GLY A 52 -1.51 0.69 -14.39
C GLY A 52 -1.90 2.16 -14.23
N SER A 53 -2.27 2.60 -13.02
CA SER A 53 -2.50 4.01 -12.67
C SER A 53 -1.42 4.62 -11.78
N GLY A 54 -0.42 3.84 -11.35
CA GLY A 54 0.61 4.30 -10.39
C GLY A 54 0.06 4.63 -9.00
N GLN A 55 -1.20 4.28 -8.71
CA GLN A 55 -1.82 4.54 -7.42
C GLN A 55 -1.40 3.50 -6.38
N PRO A 56 -1.07 3.90 -5.15
CA PRO A 56 -0.81 2.97 -4.06
C PRO A 56 -2.08 2.21 -3.67
N VAL A 57 -1.90 1.11 -2.94
CA VAL A 57 -2.99 0.35 -2.34
C VAL A 57 -3.35 0.98 -1.00
N ASP A 58 -4.57 1.47 -0.86
CA ASP A 58 -5.05 2.08 0.38
C ASP A 58 -5.30 1.04 1.48
N ILE A 59 -5.99 -0.07 1.13
CA ILE A 59 -6.39 -1.10 2.07
C ILE A 59 -6.14 -2.48 1.46
N LEU A 60 -5.39 -3.32 2.17
CA LEU A 60 -5.26 -4.74 1.89
C LEU A 60 -6.01 -5.55 2.93
N VAL A 61 -7.00 -6.33 2.52
CA VAL A 61 -7.75 -7.23 3.41
C VAL A 61 -7.37 -8.67 3.11
N ARG A 62 -6.87 -9.38 4.12
CA ARG A 62 -6.63 -10.81 4.02
C ARG A 62 -7.58 -11.58 4.96
N THR A 63 -8.36 -12.47 4.38
CA THR A 63 -9.27 -13.38 5.10
C THR A 63 -8.55 -14.67 5.52
N SER A 64 -9.25 -15.59 6.20
CA SER A 64 -8.80 -16.93 6.62
C SER A 64 -7.84 -16.97 7.81
N GLY A 65 -7.71 -15.90 8.61
CA GLY A 65 -6.94 -15.88 9.86
C GLY A 65 -5.42 -15.90 9.72
N HIS A 66 -4.89 -16.01 8.50
CA HIS A 66 -3.45 -16.04 8.29
C HIS A 66 -2.82 -14.63 8.25
N GLN A 67 -1.89 -14.36 9.14
CA GLN A 67 -1.19 -13.06 9.24
C GLN A 67 0.12 -13.07 8.43
N ARG A 68 0.00 -13.12 7.11
CA ARG A 68 1.13 -13.06 6.18
C ARG A 68 0.66 -12.56 4.81
N LEU A 69 1.53 -11.93 4.03
CA LEU A 69 1.20 -11.42 2.69
C LEU A 69 1.34 -12.49 1.61
N SER A 70 2.13 -13.54 1.84
CA SER A 70 2.34 -14.65 0.90
C SER A 70 2.69 -14.20 -0.52
N ASP A 71 3.61 -13.26 -0.61
CA ASP A 71 4.09 -12.74 -1.89
C ASP A 71 3.00 -12.04 -2.73
N PHE A 72 2.01 -11.40 -2.05
CA PHE A 72 0.92 -10.69 -2.70
C PHE A 72 1.06 -9.18 -2.49
N LEU A 73 1.12 -8.41 -3.58
CA LEU A 73 1.19 -6.93 -3.63
C LEU A 73 2.24 -6.32 -2.70
N LEU A 74 3.43 -6.94 -2.56
CA LEU A 74 4.45 -6.49 -1.61
C LEU A 74 4.94 -5.07 -1.90
N TRP A 75 5.14 -4.73 -3.18
CA TRP A 75 5.57 -3.39 -3.59
C TRP A 75 4.50 -2.35 -3.30
N GLN A 76 3.27 -2.61 -3.72
CA GLN A 76 2.15 -1.69 -3.60
C GLN A 76 1.73 -1.45 -2.14
N CYS A 77 2.02 -2.42 -1.25
CA CYS A 77 1.73 -2.33 0.18
C CYS A 77 2.93 -1.89 1.03
N SER A 78 4.06 -1.52 0.42
CA SER A 78 5.26 -1.12 1.16
C SER A 78 5.21 0.29 1.75
N SER A 79 4.28 1.12 1.28
CA SER A 79 4.04 2.47 1.78
C SER A 79 2.78 2.52 2.67
N ASP A 80 2.00 3.55 2.57
CA ASP A 80 0.85 3.87 3.46
C ASP A 80 -0.37 2.94 3.35
N CYS A 81 -0.18 1.66 3.04
CA CYS A 81 -1.25 0.67 2.92
C CYS A 81 -1.71 0.17 4.30
N LYS A 82 -3.01 0.25 4.58
CA LYS A 82 -3.59 -0.40 5.75
C LYS A 82 -3.78 -1.89 5.50
N VAL A 83 -3.01 -2.74 6.20
CA VAL A 83 -3.15 -4.20 6.12
C VAL A 83 -4.07 -4.70 7.23
N VAL A 84 -5.15 -5.40 6.86
CA VAL A 84 -6.15 -5.93 7.78
C VAL A 84 -6.23 -7.45 7.63
N PHE A 85 -5.93 -8.17 8.71
CA PHE A 85 -6.09 -9.62 8.78
C PHE A 85 -7.40 -9.98 9.48
N ILE A 86 -8.20 -10.86 8.87
CA ILE A 86 -9.52 -11.24 9.36
C ILE A 86 -9.61 -12.76 9.49
N ASP A 87 -10.06 -13.22 10.65
CA ASP A 87 -10.32 -14.63 10.92
C ASP A 87 -11.72 -15.05 10.45
N VAL A 88 -11.97 -14.90 9.15
CA VAL A 88 -13.22 -15.32 8.49
C VAL A 88 -12.88 -15.82 7.11
N LEU A 89 -13.44 -16.95 6.71
CA LEU A 89 -13.31 -17.50 5.35
C LEU A 89 -14.01 -16.59 4.34
N TRP A 90 -13.48 -16.51 3.13
CA TRP A 90 -13.99 -15.65 2.07
C TRP A 90 -15.50 -15.70 1.85
N PRO A 91 -16.17 -16.89 1.82
CA PRO A 91 -17.62 -16.95 1.61
C PRO A 91 -18.44 -16.30 2.75
N ASN A 92 -17.87 -16.20 3.95
CA ASN A 92 -18.50 -15.62 5.13
C ASN A 92 -18.12 -14.16 5.38
N PHE A 93 -17.34 -13.56 4.47
CA PHE A 93 -16.95 -12.16 4.55
C PHE A 93 -18.11 -11.25 4.13
N LYS A 94 -18.79 -10.67 5.11
CA LYS A 94 -19.98 -9.83 4.89
C LYS A 94 -19.59 -8.40 4.52
N THR A 95 -20.42 -7.76 3.69
CA THR A 95 -20.30 -6.34 3.30
C THR A 95 -20.21 -5.41 4.50
N THR A 96 -20.94 -5.70 5.60
CA THR A 96 -20.86 -4.90 6.83
C THR A 96 -19.47 -4.83 7.42
N ARG A 97 -18.70 -5.92 7.36
CA ARG A 97 -17.28 -5.92 7.80
C ARG A 97 -16.40 -5.08 6.88
N LEU A 98 -16.63 -5.16 5.57
CA LEU A 98 -15.92 -4.31 4.61
C LEU A 98 -16.18 -2.83 4.89
N LEU A 99 -17.44 -2.45 5.10
CA LEU A 99 -17.82 -1.07 5.43
C LEU A 99 -17.17 -0.59 6.73
N MET A 100 -17.10 -1.44 7.76
CA MET A 100 -16.38 -1.12 9.01
C MET A 100 -14.88 -0.87 8.79
N ILE A 101 -14.24 -1.68 7.94
CA ILE A 101 -12.81 -1.50 7.61
C ILE A 101 -12.60 -0.17 6.91
N ILE A 102 -13.43 0.13 5.90
CA ILE A 102 -13.36 1.40 5.16
C ILE A 102 -13.62 2.58 6.08
N PHE A 103 -14.62 2.50 6.95
CA PHE A 103 -14.92 3.55 7.91
C PHE A 103 -13.75 3.80 8.87
N ASN A 104 -13.18 2.75 9.45
CA ASN A 104 -12.03 2.87 10.34
C ASN A 104 -10.81 3.47 9.62
N TRP A 105 -10.53 3.02 8.39
CA TRP A 105 -9.48 3.60 7.56
C TRP A 105 -9.73 5.09 7.30
N SER A 106 -10.92 5.46 6.87
CA SER A 106 -11.30 6.86 6.61
C SER A 106 -11.16 7.73 7.86
N PHE A 107 -11.55 7.22 9.03
CA PHE A 107 -11.40 7.92 10.30
C PHE A 107 -9.93 8.12 10.69
N GLU A 108 -9.10 7.09 10.51
CA GLU A 108 -7.65 7.18 10.75
C GLU A 108 -7.00 8.22 9.84
N GLN A 109 -7.34 8.24 8.55
CA GLN A 109 -6.84 9.23 7.60
C GLN A 109 -7.24 10.66 8.01
N ALA A 110 -8.50 10.87 8.38
CA ALA A 110 -8.99 12.16 8.82
C ALA A 110 -8.26 12.66 10.09
N THR A 111 -8.03 11.77 11.07
CA THR A 111 -7.33 12.12 12.31
C THR A 111 -5.84 12.32 12.13
N ALA A 112 -5.21 11.57 11.22
CA ALA A 112 -3.80 11.76 10.85
C ALA A 112 -3.60 13.11 10.17
N PHE A 113 -4.47 13.48 9.23
CA PHE A 113 -4.45 14.79 8.56
C PHE A 113 -4.64 15.94 9.55
N HIS A 114 -5.56 15.81 10.49
CA HIS A 114 -5.79 16.82 11.53
C HIS A 114 -4.56 17.03 12.44
N ARG A 115 -3.92 15.93 12.87
CA ARG A 115 -2.68 15.98 13.66
C ARG A 115 -1.53 16.63 12.88
N TYR A 116 -1.38 16.29 11.60
CA TYR A 116 -0.38 16.90 10.73
C TYR A 116 -0.60 18.40 10.60
N ARG A 117 -1.83 18.85 10.38
CA ARG A 117 -2.18 20.26 10.28
C ARG A 117 -1.86 21.01 11.56
N LEU A 118 -2.21 20.49 12.73
CA LEU A 118 -1.89 21.08 14.02
C LEU A 118 -0.37 21.17 14.24
N PHE A 119 0.38 20.14 13.82
CA PHE A 119 1.84 20.14 13.90
C PHE A 119 2.47 21.22 13.00
N VAL A 120 2.00 21.35 11.77
CA VAL A 120 2.46 22.38 10.83
C VAL A 120 2.14 23.78 11.36
N ASP A 121 0.92 24.02 11.84
CA ASP A 121 0.50 25.31 12.41
C ASP A 121 1.31 25.69 13.65
N SER A 122 1.66 24.74 14.50
CA SER A 122 2.49 25.00 15.69
C SER A 122 3.96 25.27 15.36
N ASN A 123 4.47 24.74 14.23
CA ASN A 123 5.87 24.85 13.81
C ASN A 123 6.10 25.87 12.68
N SER A 124 5.10 26.66 12.32
CA SER A 124 5.16 27.59 11.17
C SER A 124 6.22 28.71 11.29
N ARG A 125 7.01 28.72 12.35
CA ARG A 125 8.17 29.63 12.55
C ARG A 125 9.55 28.99 12.30
N MET A 126 9.62 27.72 11.91
CA MET A 126 10.90 27.06 11.60
C MET A 126 10.92 26.56 10.16
N PRO A 127 12.08 26.63 9.44
CA PRO A 127 12.21 26.00 8.13
C PRO A 127 12.00 24.49 8.30
N VAL A 128 11.04 23.95 7.54
CA VAL A 128 10.70 22.52 7.59
C VAL A 128 11.90 21.71 7.12
N ASN A 129 12.60 21.08 8.05
CA ASN A 129 13.58 20.06 7.73
C ASN A 129 12.80 18.76 7.44
N VAL A 130 12.82 18.31 6.19
CA VAL A 130 12.06 17.13 5.71
C VAL A 130 12.40 15.86 6.50
N HIS A 131 13.57 15.81 7.16
CA HIS A 131 14.00 14.69 8.00
C HIS A 131 13.36 14.64 9.41
N THR A 132 12.60 15.67 9.81
CA THR A 132 11.92 15.75 11.11
C THR A 132 10.40 15.53 11.02
N LEU A 133 9.88 15.17 9.86
CA LEU A 133 8.48 14.78 9.74
C LEU A 133 8.23 13.54 10.61
N PRO A 134 7.17 13.52 11.43
CA PRO A 134 6.80 12.30 12.12
C PRO A 134 6.62 11.20 11.09
N PRO A 135 7.08 9.97 11.35
CA PRO A 135 6.82 8.87 10.45
C PRO A 135 5.32 8.83 10.16
N SER A 136 4.97 8.65 8.89
CA SER A 136 3.61 8.29 8.49
C SER A 136 3.09 7.25 9.49
N PRO A 137 1.83 7.30 9.94
CA PRO A 137 1.34 6.44 11.00
C PRO A 137 1.54 4.97 10.62
N ALA A 138 2.72 4.48 10.97
CA ALA A 138 3.16 3.15 10.66
C ALA A 138 2.36 2.15 11.50
N PHE A 139 1.73 1.19 10.83
CA PHE A 139 1.38 -0.14 11.30
C PHE A 139 0.77 -0.25 12.70
N ALA A 140 -0.54 -0.09 12.82
CA ALA A 140 -1.26 -0.72 13.91
C ALA A 140 -1.55 -2.18 13.51
N VAL A 141 -0.65 -3.10 13.82
CA VAL A 141 -0.94 -4.54 13.82
C VAL A 141 -1.84 -4.81 15.01
N VAL A 142 -3.14 -4.90 14.79
CA VAL A 142 -4.06 -5.39 15.82
C VAL A 142 -3.98 -6.93 15.80
N SER A 143 -3.03 -7.49 16.55
CA SER A 143 -3.03 -8.91 16.88
C SER A 143 -4.02 -9.14 18.02
N LYS A 144 -5.15 -9.77 17.77
CA LYS A 144 -5.93 -10.40 18.82
C LYS A 144 -5.18 -11.66 19.25
N ALA A 145 -4.59 -11.63 20.45
CA ALA A 145 -4.05 -12.82 21.08
C ALA A 145 -5.15 -13.87 21.18
N SER A 146 -4.91 -15.04 20.59
CA SER A 146 -5.73 -16.23 20.78
C SER A 146 -5.54 -16.69 22.22
N THR A 147 -6.50 -16.47 23.08
CA THR A 147 -6.59 -17.20 24.34
C THR A 147 -7.08 -18.61 24.04
N ASN A 148 -6.13 -19.54 24.01
CA ASN A 148 -6.46 -20.97 24.11
C ASN A 148 -7.18 -21.24 25.43
N LYS A 149 -8.38 -21.80 25.34
CA LYS A 149 -8.94 -22.76 26.25
C LYS A 149 -9.40 -23.98 25.45
#